data_5623a1e266f56b0c7ea729913a10de86
#
_entry.id   5623a1e266f56b0c7ea729913a10de86
#
_cell.length_a   1.000
_cell.length_b   1.000
_cell.length_c   1.000
_cell.angle_alpha   90.00
_cell.angle_beta   90.00
_cell.angle_gamma   90.00
#
_symmetry.space_group_name_H-M   'P 1'
#
loop_
_entity.id
_entity.type
_entity.pdbx_description
1 polymer ?
#
loop_
_entity_poly.entity_id
_entity_poly.type
_entity_poly.pdbx_seq_one_letter_code
_entity_poly.pdbx_strand_id
1 'polypeptide(L)'
;MNHAMSGLVLIYSRALRKGDVIRVADNEGKVSEIGMLATKIITRENYVVTVPNAVVVSGKITNLSALQPDGSLNLTVSVTIGYDTPWRQVHAMLELAAKWAKGIDLSEPPLVRQLGLMDWYIAYELQVRLLPDQSLAVARNELHSQIQDVFNEFNVQIMSPNFVMQPEGSVMVAKENWYTPPAKPPQGET
;
A
#
# COMPACT_ATOMS: atom_id res chain seq x y z
N MET A 1 3.32 24.87 26.89
CA MET A 1 4.06 25.43 25.73
C MET A 1 3.07 26.15 24.83
N ASN A 2 3.44 27.32 24.32
CA ASN A 2 2.54 28.15 23.49
C ASN A 2 2.29 27.48 22.14
N HIS A 3 1.03 27.19 21.78
CA HIS A 3 0.63 26.59 20.51
C HIS A 3 1.14 27.38 19.29
N ALA A 4 1.28 28.71 19.42
CA ALA A 4 1.85 29.57 18.38
C ALA A 4 3.34 29.30 18.10
N MET A 5 4.13 28.98 19.14
CA MET A 5 5.53 28.58 18.97
C MET A 5 5.65 27.25 18.22
N SER A 6 4.75 26.30 18.48
CA SER A 6 4.74 25.01 17.78
C SER A 6 4.47 25.15 16.28
N GLY A 7 3.56 26.05 15.91
CA GLY A 7 3.30 26.36 14.49
C GLY A 7 4.53 26.98 13.79
N LEU A 8 5.20 27.88 14.47
CA LEU A 8 6.42 28.51 13.96
C LEU A 8 7.54 27.48 13.76
N VAL A 9 7.72 26.56 14.72
CA VAL A 9 8.70 25.46 14.63
C VAL A 9 8.41 24.55 13.43
N LEU A 10 7.15 24.18 13.17
CA LEU A 10 6.79 23.36 12.02
C LEU A 10 7.10 24.05 10.68
N ILE A 11 6.79 25.35 10.58
CA ILE A 11 7.05 26.12 9.36
C ILE A 11 8.56 26.30 9.13
N TYR A 12 9.32 26.64 10.16
CA TYR A 12 10.76 26.89 10.07
C TYR A 12 11.59 25.60 9.89
N SER A 13 11.24 24.52 10.58
CA SER A 13 11.97 23.25 10.47
C SER A 13 11.75 22.55 9.13
N ARG A 14 10.75 22.99 8.35
CA ARG A 14 10.30 22.31 7.12
C ARG A 14 10.01 20.82 7.32
N ALA A 15 9.68 20.43 8.55
CA ALA A 15 9.36 19.05 8.89
C ALA A 15 8.14 18.51 8.11
N LEU A 16 7.23 19.44 7.74
CA LEU A 16 6.05 19.17 6.95
C LEU A 16 5.87 20.24 5.87
N ARG A 17 5.32 19.84 4.74
CA ARG A 17 4.96 20.73 3.64
C ARG A 17 3.50 20.50 3.25
N LYS A 18 2.86 21.54 2.72
CA LYS A 18 1.55 21.38 2.07
C LYS A 18 1.69 20.39 0.91
N GLY A 19 0.81 19.40 0.88
CA GLY A 19 0.85 18.33 -0.11
C GLY A 19 1.46 17.02 0.40
N ASP A 20 2.24 17.06 1.50
CA ASP A 20 2.78 15.83 2.10
C ASP A 20 1.67 14.90 2.56
N VAL A 21 1.88 13.60 2.37
CA VAL A 21 1.06 12.56 3.00
C VAL A 21 1.71 12.19 4.32
N ILE A 22 0.99 12.39 5.40
CA ILE A 22 1.49 12.17 6.76
C ILE A 22 0.58 11.27 7.56
N ARG A 23 1.17 10.62 8.56
CA ARG A 23 0.43 9.97 9.65
C ARG A 23 0.80 10.66 10.95
N VAL A 24 -0.20 11.20 11.63
CA VAL A 24 -0.07 11.87 12.94
C VAL A 24 -1.17 11.39 13.87
N ALA A 25 -0.81 10.93 15.06
CA ALA A 25 -1.69 10.16 15.93
C ALA A 25 -2.35 9.02 15.12
N ASP A 26 -3.68 8.89 15.17
CA ASP A 26 -4.42 7.84 14.45
C ASP A 26 -4.94 8.31 13.07
N ASN A 27 -4.53 9.49 12.60
CA ASN A 27 -5.00 10.05 11.34
C ASN A 27 -3.92 10.00 10.26
N GLU A 28 -4.31 9.54 9.06
CA GLU A 28 -3.48 9.54 7.86
C GLU A 28 -4.17 10.35 6.77
N GLY A 29 -3.41 11.22 6.13
CA GLY A 29 -3.95 12.02 5.04
C GLY A 29 -2.96 13.03 4.48
N LYS A 30 -3.42 13.79 3.48
CA LYS A 30 -2.64 14.82 2.80
C LYS A 30 -2.74 16.16 3.54
N VAL A 31 -1.61 16.78 3.83
CA VAL A 31 -1.56 18.12 4.43
C VAL A 31 -2.15 19.14 3.47
N SER A 32 -3.27 19.73 3.83
CA SER A 32 -3.94 20.76 3.03
C SER A 32 -3.46 22.17 3.40
N GLU A 33 -3.22 22.39 4.70
CA GLU A 33 -2.83 23.70 5.23
C GLU A 33 -2.03 23.53 6.52
N ILE A 34 -0.99 24.33 6.68
CA ILE A 34 -0.25 24.47 7.94
C ILE A 34 -0.51 25.90 8.44
N GLY A 35 -1.42 26.01 9.40
CA GLY A 35 -1.74 27.28 10.05
C GLY A 35 -0.83 27.57 11.24
N MET A 36 -1.01 28.74 11.87
CA MET A 36 -0.23 29.16 13.03
C MET A 36 -0.51 28.27 14.27
N LEU A 37 -1.75 27.84 14.46
CA LEU A 37 -2.17 27.07 15.65
C LEU A 37 -2.48 25.62 15.37
N ALA A 38 -2.84 25.28 14.14
CA ALA A 38 -3.25 23.95 13.75
C ALA A 38 -2.87 23.62 12.30
N THR A 39 -2.66 22.35 12.04
CA THR A 39 -2.45 21.77 10.71
C THR A 39 -3.71 21.06 10.28
N LYS A 40 -4.17 21.27 9.04
CA LYS A 40 -5.31 20.61 8.44
C LYS A 40 -4.84 19.47 7.53
N ILE A 41 -5.46 18.30 7.70
CA ILE A 41 -5.17 17.08 6.95
C ILE A 41 -6.46 16.64 6.27
N ILE A 42 -6.42 16.31 4.98
CA ILE A 42 -7.52 15.69 4.25
C ILE A 42 -7.31 14.18 4.30
N THR A 43 -8.23 13.44 4.92
CA THR A 43 -8.19 11.98 5.03
C THR A 43 -8.61 11.30 3.72
N ARG A 44 -8.47 9.97 3.68
CA ARG A 44 -8.92 9.15 2.53
C ARG A 44 -10.42 9.25 2.29
N GLU A 45 -11.19 9.39 3.35
CA GLU A 45 -12.65 9.53 3.30
C GLU A 45 -13.08 10.95 2.91
N ASN A 46 -12.11 11.82 2.56
CA ASN A 46 -12.32 13.19 2.08
C ASN A 46 -12.94 14.12 3.13
N TYR A 47 -12.65 13.91 4.42
CA TYR A 47 -12.96 14.89 5.46
C TYR A 47 -11.68 15.55 5.99
N VAL A 48 -11.84 16.74 6.58
CA VAL A 48 -10.73 17.54 7.11
C VAL A 48 -10.58 17.25 8.61
N VAL A 49 -9.39 16.77 8.99
CA VAL A 49 -8.99 16.68 10.40
C VAL A 49 -8.12 17.88 10.72
N THR A 50 -8.48 18.61 11.78
CA THR A 50 -7.69 19.74 12.28
C THR A 50 -6.92 19.28 13.52
N VAL A 51 -5.58 19.21 13.39
CA VAL A 51 -4.68 18.77 14.46
C VAL A 51 -3.97 19.98 15.05
N PRO A 52 -4.07 20.27 16.36
CA PRO A 52 -3.30 21.34 16.99
C PRO A 52 -1.80 21.14 16.78
N ASN A 53 -1.07 22.21 16.42
CA ASN A 53 0.37 22.11 16.14
C ASN A 53 1.17 21.61 17.36
N ALA A 54 0.71 21.83 18.58
CA ALA A 54 1.32 21.27 19.79
C ALA A 54 1.30 19.74 19.78
N VAL A 55 0.22 19.12 19.31
CA VAL A 55 0.11 17.65 19.15
C VAL A 55 1.04 17.17 18.05
N VAL A 56 1.10 17.88 16.95
CA VAL A 56 1.99 17.58 15.81
C VAL A 56 3.47 17.59 16.24
N VAL A 57 3.89 18.60 17.02
CA VAL A 57 5.30 18.77 17.46
C VAL A 57 5.67 17.80 18.58
N SER A 58 4.74 17.50 19.51
CA SER A 58 5.00 16.61 20.66
C SER A 58 4.86 15.14 20.34
N GLY A 59 4.15 14.79 19.25
CA GLY A 59 3.87 13.42 18.86
C GLY A 59 4.85 12.88 17.82
N LYS A 60 4.77 11.57 17.55
CA LYS A 60 5.45 10.94 16.42
C LYS A 60 4.70 11.30 15.14
N ILE A 61 5.40 11.90 14.21
CA ILE A 61 4.90 12.12 12.84
C ILE A 61 5.63 11.16 11.91
N THR A 62 4.88 10.48 11.06
CA THR A 62 5.44 9.73 9.94
C THR A 62 5.10 10.49 8.65
N ASN A 63 6.10 11.06 7.99
CA ASN A 63 5.93 11.65 6.67
C ASN A 63 6.18 10.58 5.61
N LEU A 64 5.15 10.19 4.89
CA LEU A 64 5.19 9.10 3.92
C LEU A 64 5.76 9.54 2.57
N SER A 65 5.74 10.84 2.28
CA SER A 65 6.18 11.43 1.00
C SER A 65 7.48 12.24 1.06
N ALA A 66 8.03 12.49 2.25
CA ALA A 66 9.16 13.43 2.42
C ALA A 66 10.46 13.02 1.72
N LEU A 67 10.67 11.72 1.49
CA LEU A 67 11.91 11.21 0.87
C LEU A 67 11.86 11.20 -0.66
N GLN A 68 10.71 11.39 -1.26
CA GLN A 68 10.54 11.38 -2.70
C GLN A 68 10.41 12.82 -3.23
N PRO A 69 11.39 13.35 -3.96
CA PRO A 69 11.39 14.72 -4.45
C PRO A 69 10.20 15.05 -5.36
N ASP A 70 9.67 14.04 -6.05
CA ASP A 70 8.53 14.12 -6.96
C ASP A 70 7.18 13.84 -6.28
N GLY A 71 7.17 13.61 -4.96
CA GLY A 71 5.95 13.29 -4.20
C GLY A 71 5.43 11.88 -4.40
N SER A 72 6.15 11.01 -5.10
CA SER A 72 5.79 9.59 -5.23
C SER A 72 5.83 8.87 -3.87
N LEU A 73 5.08 7.79 -3.75
CA LEU A 73 4.99 6.98 -2.54
C LEU A 73 5.48 5.56 -2.81
N ASN A 74 6.04 4.92 -1.80
CA ASN A 74 6.26 3.48 -1.82
C ASN A 74 5.06 2.76 -1.23
N LEU A 75 4.59 1.74 -1.95
CA LEU A 75 3.54 0.84 -1.51
C LEU A 75 4.16 -0.52 -1.19
N THR A 76 3.83 -1.04 -0.03
CA THR A 76 4.25 -2.37 0.40
C THR A 76 3.01 -3.24 0.63
N VAL A 77 3.05 -4.47 0.09
CA VAL A 77 2.01 -5.49 0.24
C VAL A 77 2.66 -6.80 0.66
N SER A 78 2.05 -7.50 1.62
CA SER A 78 2.52 -8.80 2.09
C SER A 78 1.57 -9.90 1.67
N VAL A 79 2.13 -11.05 1.29
CA VAL A 79 1.39 -12.29 0.99
C VAL A 79 2.07 -13.47 1.67
N THR A 80 1.32 -14.53 1.91
CA THR A 80 1.81 -15.76 2.53
C THR A 80 1.58 -16.94 1.61
N ILE A 81 2.64 -17.72 1.33
CA ILE A 81 2.62 -18.83 0.35
C ILE A 81 3.20 -20.09 0.99
N GLY A 82 2.61 -21.23 0.70
CA GLY A 82 3.07 -22.52 1.21
C GLY A 82 4.46 -22.90 0.68
N TYR A 83 5.09 -23.86 1.37
CA TYR A 83 6.42 -24.38 1.01
C TYR A 83 6.42 -25.24 -0.26
N ASP A 84 5.25 -25.63 -0.75
CA ASP A 84 5.04 -26.39 -1.99
C ASP A 84 5.29 -25.57 -3.26
N THR A 85 5.36 -24.25 -3.13
CA THR A 85 5.62 -23.35 -4.27
C THR A 85 7.07 -22.87 -4.24
N PRO A 86 7.83 -23.03 -5.34
CA PRO A 86 9.20 -22.53 -5.43
C PRO A 86 9.27 -21.02 -5.24
N TRP A 87 10.13 -20.53 -4.35
CA TRP A 87 10.25 -19.10 -4.06
C TRP A 87 10.56 -18.23 -5.29
N ARG A 88 11.30 -18.79 -6.28
CA ARG A 88 11.58 -18.09 -7.54
C ARG A 88 10.32 -17.84 -8.36
N GLN A 89 9.39 -18.79 -8.35
CA GLN A 89 8.09 -18.64 -9.00
C GLN A 89 7.27 -17.57 -8.30
N VAL A 90 7.25 -17.55 -6.95
CA VAL A 90 6.55 -16.52 -6.18
C VAL A 90 7.09 -15.12 -6.49
N HIS A 91 8.43 -14.96 -6.55
CA HIS A 91 9.05 -13.69 -6.92
C HIS A 91 8.59 -13.23 -8.32
N ALA A 92 8.68 -14.14 -9.31
CA ALA A 92 8.28 -13.82 -10.68
C ALA A 92 6.78 -13.44 -10.78
N MET A 93 5.90 -14.12 -10.03
CA MET A 93 4.47 -13.81 -10.01
C MET A 93 4.19 -12.45 -9.36
N LEU A 94 4.84 -12.11 -8.26
CA LEU A 94 4.69 -10.80 -7.61
C LEU A 94 5.20 -9.66 -8.50
N GLU A 95 6.33 -9.85 -9.18
CA GLU A 95 6.84 -8.90 -10.17
C GLU A 95 5.89 -8.74 -11.36
N LEU A 96 5.28 -9.84 -11.81
CA LEU A 96 4.29 -9.82 -12.90
C LEU A 96 3.03 -9.06 -12.47
N ALA A 97 2.53 -9.30 -11.27
CA ALA A 97 1.39 -8.58 -10.71
C ALA A 97 1.65 -7.06 -10.62
N ALA A 98 2.87 -6.68 -10.21
CA ALA A 98 3.27 -5.27 -10.20
C ALA A 98 3.28 -4.65 -11.60
N LYS A 99 3.68 -5.41 -12.64
CA LYS A 99 3.67 -4.93 -14.03
C LYS A 99 2.26 -4.75 -14.60
N TRP A 100 1.30 -5.54 -14.15
CA TRP A 100 -0.09 -5.43 -14.60
C TRP A 100 -0.89 -4.39 -13.82
N ALA A 101 -0.47 -4.07 -12.60
CA ALA A 101 -1.15 -3.10 -11.77
C ALA A 101 -0.98 -1.67 -12.30
N LYS A 102 -2.10 -0.93 -12.38
CA LYS A 102 -2.09 0.47 -12.80
C LYS A 102 -1.57 1.37 -11.68
N GLY A 103 -0.89 2.45 -12.07
CA GLY A 103 -0.38 3.44 -11.12
C GLY A 103 0.96 3.09 -10.47
N ILE A 104 1.59 2.01 -10.90
CA ILE A 104 2.94 1.61 -10.48
C ILE A 104 3.98 2.25 -11.40
N ASP A 105 5.03 2.79 -10.82
CA ASP A 105 6.20 3.29 -11.53
C ASP A 105 7.19 2.14 -11.76
N LEU A 106 7.26 1.67 -12.99
CA LEU A 106 8.16 0.59 -13.41
C LEU A 106 9.55 1.07 -13.82
N SER A 107 9.87 2.36 -13.67
CA SER A 107 11.23 2.88 -13.88
C SER A 107 12.20 2.32 -12.83
N GLU A 108 11.69 2.01 -11.63
CA GLU A 108 12.37 1.22 -10.61
C GLU A 108 11.75 -0.19 -10.58
N PRO A 109 12.58 -1.25 -10.58
CA PRO A 109 12.06 -2.61 -10.53
C PRO A 109 11.35 -2.86 -9.20
N PRO A 110 10.21 -3.59 -9.21
CA PRO A 110 9.57 -4.07 -8.00
C PRO A 110 10.55 -4.86 -7.13
N LEU A 111 10.53 -4.65 -5.84
CA LEU A 111 11.39 -5.36 -4.89
C LEU A 111 10.58 -6.42 -4.14
N VAL A 112 10.92 -7.69 -4.33
CA VAL A 112 10.32 -8.80 -3.61
C VAL A 112 11.29 -9.31 -2.55
N ARG A 113 10.80 -9.48 -1.32
CA ARG A 113 11.56 -9.97 -0.18
C ARG A 113 10.84 -11.13 0.50
N GLN A 114 11.61 -12.08 1.05
CA GLN A 114 11.11 -13.06 2.01
C GLN A 114 11.30 -12.47 3.41
N LEU A 115 10.20 -12.26 4.14
CA LEU A 115 10.24 -11.68 5.47
C LEU A 115 10.52 -12.71 6.56
N GLY A 116 10.13 -13.97 6.33
CA GLY A 116 10.34 -15.04 7.29
C GLY A 116 9.85 -16.39 6.78
N LEU A 117 10.47 -17.42 7.35
CA LEU A 117 10.06 -18.83 7.17
C LEU A 117 9.24 -19.20 8.41
N MET A 118 7.94 -19.34 8.24
CA MET A 118 6.98 -19.61 9.32
C MET A 118 6.62 -21.10 9.35
N ASP A 119 5.83 -21.52 10.33
CA ASP A 119 5.51 -22.96 10.53
C ASP A 119 4.86 -23.61 9.31
N TRP A 120 3.97 -22.90 8.60
CA TRP A 120 3.16 -23.44 7.49
C TRP A 120 3.31 -22.68 6.18
N TYR A 121 3.96 -21.53 6.18
CA TYR A 121 4.08 -20.64 5.03
C TYR A 121 5.36 -19.82 5.07
N ILE A 122 5.71 -19.26 3.94
CA ILE A 122 6.75 -18.23 3.81
C ILE A 122 6.03 -16.88 3.65
N ALA A 123 6.41 -15.90 4.46
CA ALA A 123 5.92 -14.54 4.32
C ALA A 123 6.75 -13.78 3.28
N TYR A 124 6.09 -13.28 2.25
CA TYR A 124 6.69 -12.44 1.20
C TYR A 124 6.20 -11.01 1.31
N GLU A 125 7.03 -10.09 0.90
CA GLU A 125 6.72 -8.67 0.79
C GLU A 125 7.07 -8.19 -0.62
N LEU A 126 6.11 -7.55 -1.27
CA LEU A 126 6.29 -6.82 -2.51
C LEU A 126 6.29 -5.33 -2.22
N GLN A 127 7.37 -4.64 -2.55
CA GLN A 127 7.48 -3.19 -2.50
C GLN A 127 7.54 -2.64 -3.91
N VAL A 128 6.69 -1.66 -4.20
CA VAL A 128 6.60 -0.95 -5.48
C VAL A 128 6.59 0.55 -5.25
N ARG A 129 7.10 1.30 -6.22
CA ARG A 129 6.97 2.75 -6.27
C ARG A 129 5.69 3.12 -7.01
N LEU A 130 4.97 4.11 -6.53
CA LEU A 130 3.79 4.65 -7.20
C LEU A 130 4.17 5.81 -8.13
N LEU A 131 3.44 5.95 -9.22
CA LEU A 131 3.51 7.17 -10.02
C LEU A 131 3.10 8.39 -9.15
N PRO A 132 3.60 9.60 -9.46
CA PRO A 132 3.19 10.81 -8.78
C PRO A 132 1.66 10.98 -8.75
N ASP A 133 1.16 11.56 -7.66
CA ASP A 133 -0.27 11.85 -7.43
C ASP A 133 -1.22 10.63 -7.39
N GLN A 134 -0.69 9.42 -7.35
CA GLN A 134 -1.51 8.22 -7.18
C GLN A 134 -2.03 8.09 -5.74
N SER A 135 -3.30 7.71 -5.63
CA SER A 135 -3.88 7.36 -4.34
C SER A 135 -3.34 6.02 -3.84
N LEU A 136 -2.70 6.03 -2.67
CA LEU A 136 -2.16 4.83 -2.03
C LEU A 136 -3.23 3.74 -1.86
N ALA A 137 -4.47 4.13 -1.52
CA ALA A 137 -5.56 3.18 -1.32
C ALA A 137 -6.01 2.54 -2.64
N VAL A 138 -6.13 3.34 -3.71
CA VAL A 138 -6.52 2.84 -5.04
C VAL A 138 -5.43 1.92 -5.60
N ALA A 139 -4.17 2.35 -5.55
CA ALA A 139 -3.05 1.54 -6.03
C ALA A 139 -2.89 0.23 -5.24
N ARG A 140 -3.13 0.25 -3.92
CA ARG A 140 -3.12 -0.96 -3.10
C ARG A 140 -4.21 -1.94 -3.49
N ASN A 141 -5.43 -1.45 -3.71
CA ASN A 141 -6.54 -2.29 -4.15
C ASN A 141 -6.26 -2.91 -5.52
N GLU A 142 -5.76 -2.11 -6.46
CA GLU A 142 -5.36 -2.59 -7.79
C GLU A 142 -4.28 -3.67 -7.67
N LEU A 143 -3.23 -3.42 -6.90
CA LEU A 143 -2.14 -4.38 -6.72
C LEU A 143 -2.63 -5.68 -6.07
N HIS A 144 -3.53 -5.63 -5.08
CA HIS A 144 -4.13 -6.82 -4.48
C HIS A 144 -4.93 -7.63 -5.50
N SER A 145 -5.69 -6.96 -6.38
CA SER A 145 -6.47 -7.62 -7.44
C SER A 145 -5.53 -8.33 -8.41
N GLN A 146 -4.48 -7.65 -8.89
CA GLN A 146 -3.51 -8.24 -9.81
C GLN A 146 -2.73 -9.40 -9.18
N ILE A 147 -2.40 -9.32 -7.89
CA ILE A 147 -1.77 -10.43 -7.17
C ILE A 147 -2.71 -11.65 -7.18
N GLN A 148 -4.00 -11.48 -6.85
CA GLN A 148 -4.94 -12.60 -6.86
C GLN A 148 -5.08 -13.20 -8.26
N ASP A 149 -5.22 -12.37 -9.29
CA ASP A 149 -5.37 -12.82 -10.67
C ASP A 149 -4.15 -13.62 -11.15
N VAL A 150 -2.95 -13.10 -10.94
CA VAL A 150 -1.70 -13.79 -11.29
C VAL A 150 -1.56 -15.11 -10.54
N PHE A 151 -1.79 -15.12 -9.24
CA PHE A 151 -1.65 -16.34 -8.44
C PHE A 151 -2.68 -17.41 -8.84
N ASN A 152 -3.91 -17.00 -9.16
CA ASN A 152 -4.93 -17.89 -9.71
C ASN A 152 -4.54 -18.43 -11.10
N GLU A 153 -3.99 -17.58 -11.98
CA GLU A 153 -3.56 -17.98 -13.33
C GLU A 153 -2.49 -19.07 -13.29
N PHE A 154 -1.53 -18.94 -12.35
CA PHE A 154 -0.45 -19.92 -12.18
C PHE A 154 -0.79 -21.06 -11.21
N ASN A 155 -2.04 -21.15 -10.74
CA ASN A 155 -2.52 -22.20 -9.84
C ASN A 155 -1.76 -22.25 -8.51
N VAL A 156 -1.40 -21.11 -7.96
CA VAL A 156 -0.74 -20.98 -6.66
C VAL A 156 -1.69 -20.38 -5.63
N GLN A 157 -1.88 -21.12 -4.54
CA GLN A 157 -2.76 -20.69 -3.46
C GLN A 157 -2.09 -19.66 -2.55
N ILE A 158 -2.78 -18.53 -2.31
CA ILE A 158 -2.41 -17.59 -1.24
C ILE A 158 -2.92 -18.19 0.08
N MET A 159 -2.01 -18.42 1.03
CA MET A 159 -2.31 -19.07 2.30
C MET A 159 -2.81 -18.08 3.34
N SER A 160 -3.70 -18.54 4.24
CA SER A 160 -4.06 -17.80 5.44
C SER A 160 -3.08 -18.10 6.58
N PRO A 161 -2.60 -17.09 7.34
CA PRO A 161 -1.75 -17.35 8.50
C PRO A 161 -2.48 -18.09 9.64
N ASN A 162 -3.82 -18.05 9.67
CA ASN A 162 -4.66 -18.72 10.68
C ASN A 162 -5.30 -19.97 10.08
N PHE A 163 -4.50 -21.02 9.95
CA PHE A 163 -4.90 -22.23 9.26
C PHE A 163 -5.47 -23.29 10.21
N VAL A 164 -6.65 -23.82 9.91
CA VAL A 164 -7.28 -24.88 10.70
C VAL A 164 -7.26 -26.22 9.96
N MET A 165 -7.46 -26.22 8.64
CA MET A 165 -7.40 -27.43 7.81
C MET A 165 -7.31 -27.05 6.32
N GLN A 166 -6.50 -27.77 5.55
CA GLN A 166 -6.42 -27.59 4.10
C GLN A 166 -7.33 -28.61 3.42
N PRO A 167 -8.18 -28.23 2.47
CA PRO A 167 -8.88 -29.18 1.60
C PRO A 167 -7.86 -30.02 0.82
N GLU A 168 -8.24 -31.27 0.48
CA GLU A 168 -7.37 -32.20 -0.29
C GLU A 168 -7.09 -31.74 -1.73
N GLY A 169 -7.54 -30.57 -2.14
CA GLY A 169 -7.28 -29.97 -3.44
C GLY A 169 -7.00 -28.47 -3.33
N SER A 170 -6.27 -27.92 -4.30
CA SER A 170 -6.03 -26.48 -4.37
C SER A 170 -7.33 -25.72 -4.51
N VAL A 171 -7.59 -24.76 -3.61
CA VAL A 171 -8.74 -23.86 -3.72
C VAL A 171 -8.36 -22.73 -4.65
N MET A 172 -8.88 -22.76 -5.88
CA MET A 172 -8.55 -21.79 -6.92
C MET A 172 -9.80 -21.35 -7.67
N VAL A 173 -9.76 -20.11 -8.16
CA VAL A 173 -10.73 -19.62 -9.12
C VAL A 173 -10.17 -19.84 -10.53
N ALA A 174 -10.75 -20.78 -11.28
CA ALA A 174 -10.36 -21.03 -12.65
C ALA A 174 -10.57 -19.77 -13.53
N LYS A 175 -9.76 -19.61 -14.58
CA LYS A 175 -9.75 -18.39 -15.42
C LYS A 175 -11.13 -18.05 -16.00
N GLU A 176 -11.89 -19.04 -16.40
CA GLU A 176 -13.27 -18.91 -16.89
C GLU A 176 -14.23 -18.35 -15.85
N ASN A 177 -13.90 -18.42 -14.56
CA ASN A 177 -14.73 -17.96 -13.45
C ASN A 177 -14.30 -16.60 -12.87
N TRP A 178 -13.29 -15.92 -13.44
CA TRP A 178 -12.83 -14.62 -12.94
C TRP A 178 -13.89 -13.53 -12.95
N TYR A 179 -14.86 -13.63 -13.90
CA TYR A 179 -15.94 -12.68 -14.10
C TYR A 179 -17.30 -13.28 -13.79
N THR A 180 -17.38 -14.11 -12.74
CA THR A 180 -18.67 -14.61 -12.25
C THR A 180 -19.55 -13.43 -11.82
N PRO A 181 -20.84 -13.39 -12.24
CA PRO A 181 -21.73 -12.28 -11.89
C PRO A 181 -21.76 -12.00 -10.39
N PRO A 182 -21.83 -10.70 -9.98
CA PRO A 182 -22.10 -9.52 -10.80
C PRO A 182 -20.90 -8.87 -11.48
N ALA A 183 -19.69 -9.46 -11.37
CA ALA A 183 -18.49 -8.93 -12.02
C ALA A 183 -18.63 -8.96 -13.55
N LYS A 184 -18.11 -7.93 -14.22
CA LYS A 184 -18.10 -7.80 -15.67
C LYS A 184 -16.65 -7.70 -16.16
N PRO A 185 -16.29 -8.35 -17.30
CA PRO A 185 -14.97 -8.17 -17.88
C PRO A 185 -14.73 -6.71 -18.29
N PRO A 186 -13.48 -6.24 -18.33
CA PRO A 186 -13.13 -4.92 -18.81
C PRO A 186 -13.63 -4.73 -20.25
N GLN A 187 -14.15 -3.54 -20.56
CA GLN A 187 -14.57 -3.24 -21.93
C GLN A 187 -13.33 -3.18 -22.83
N GLY A 188 -13.15 -4.15 -23.70
CA GLY A 188 -12.07 -4.19 -24.71
C GLY A 188 -11.28 -5.49 -24.82
N GLU A 189 -11.57 -6.52 -24.01
CA GLU A 189 -10.99 -7.85 -24.19
C GLU A 189 -12.09 -8.84 -24.59
N THR A 190 -12.28 -9.01 -25.90
CA THR A 190 -12.94 -10.15 -26.55
C THR A 190 -11.93 -10.85 -27.42
#